data_923411405df09b0c9a0ced1cd697585c
#
_entry.id   923411405df09b0c9a0ced1cd697585c
#
_cell.length_a   1.000
_cell.length_b   1.000
_cell.length_c   1.000
_cell.angle_alpha   90.00
_cell.angle_beta   90.00
_cell.angle_gamma   90.00
#
_symmetry.space_group_name_H-M   'P 1'
#
loop_
_entity.id
_entity.type
_entity.pdbx_description
1 polymer ?
#
loop_
_entity_poly.entity_id
_entity_poly.type
_entity_poly.pdbx_seq_one_letter_code
_entity_poly.pdbx_strand_id
1 'polypeptide(L)'
;MIPRPPIARFRPAVLPGTAMLALGLTGCLKPFEVNVNTPEPIKVDLSVDVNVYQYSGAEKKKTEDTSADFREAMDRTRNRMGEIQELKNNRLVGEDRGGLLSIRNRPAGEYGDYVETTVEAENRDRELLMKQEAAEEDTPLDKIREEQWKHRQRKSFPGEWIEVLEEDGRSFQWIRKQGAAAPDAAP
;
A
#
# COMPACT_ATOMS: atom_id res chain seq x y z
N MET A 1 43.24 -28.44 -26.71
CA MET A 1 44.50 -27.89 -26.20
C MET A 1 44.34 -26.39 -26.06
N ILE A 2 44.04 -25.90 -24.84
CA ILE A 2 43.80 -24.47 -24.56
C ILE A 2 44.93 -24.07 -23.57
N PRO A 3 45.73 -23.03 -23.85
CA PRO A 3 46.83 -22.64 -22.98
C PRO A 3 46.29 -21.81 -21.80
N ARG A 4 46.78 -22.13 -20.60
CA ARG A 4 46.55 -21.40 -19.35
C ARG A 4 47.47 -20.18 -19.27
N PRO A 5 47.00 -19.02 -18.78
CA PRO A 5 47.87 -17.86 -18.53
C PRO A 5 48.66 -18.00 -17.22
N PRO A 6 49.85 -17.36 -17.10
CA PRO A 6 50.73 -17.49 -15.98
C PRO A 6 50.28 -16.68 -14.75
N ILE A 7 50.53 -17.29 -13.58
CA ILE A 7 50.25 -16.70 -12.27
C ILE A 7 51.35 -15.69 -11.93
N ALA A 8 50.96 -14.42 -11.78
CA ALA A 8 51.86 -13.37 -11.28
C ALA A 8 52.02 -13.49 -9.76
N ARG A 9 53.24 -13.75 -9.32
CA ARG A 9 53.67 -13.74 -7.91
C ARG A 9 53.85 -12.29 -7.46
N PHE A 10 52.97 -11.81 -6.56
CA PHE A 10 53.20 -10.56 -5.83
C PHE A 10 54.19 -10.80 -4.67
N ARG A 11 55.28 -10.05 -4.68
CA ARG A 11 56.22 -9.94 -3.56
C ARG A 11 55.73 -8.87 -2.59
N PRO A 12 55.75 -9.10 -1.28
CA PRO A 12 55.44 -8.06 -0.32
C PRO A 12 56.65 -7.14 -0.17
N ALA A 13 56.43 -5.82 -0.35
CA ALA A 13 57.41 -4.79 0.00
C ALA A 13 57.24 -4.46 1.47
N VAL A 14 58.32 -4.71 2.23
CA VAL A 14 58.47 -4.28 3.62
C VAL A 14 58.92 -2.82 3.61
N LEU A 15 58.17 -1.92 4.24
CA LEU A 15 58.57 -0.57 4.53
C LEU A 15 58.65 -0.35 6.04
N PRO A 16 59.71 0.33 6.53
CA PRO A 16 59.97 0.48 7.95
C PRO A 16 59.23 1.72 8.53
N GLY A 17 58.90 1.57 9.74
CA GLY A 17 58.60 2.43 10.84
C GLY A 17 58.49 3.95 10.64
N THR A 18 57.31 4.45 11.08
CA THR A 18 57.25 5.80 11.61
C THR A 18 56.32 5.79 12.83
N ALA A 19 56.94 6.01 13.99
CA ALA A 19 56.24 6.28 15.24
C ALA A 19 55.54 7.62 15.12
N MET A 20 54.26 7.69 15.37
CA MET A 20 53.53 8.97 15.49
C MET A 20 52.52 8.92 16.62
N LEU A 21 52.93 9.53 17.67
CA LEU A 21 52.25 10.40 18.63
C LEU A 21 50.73 10.21 18.76
N ALA A 22 50.35 9.58 19.84
CA ALA A 22 48.97 9.57 20.35
C ALA A 22 48.63 10.95 20.89
N LEU A 23 47.83 11.74 20.16
CA LEU A 23 47.06 12.84 20.74
C LEU A 23 45.67 12.30 21.11
N GLY A 24 45.46 12.17 22.41
CA GLY A 24 44.16 11.89 23.00
C GLY A 24 43.22 13.08 22.81
N LEU A 25 42.22 12.90 22.00
CA LEU A 25 40.99 13.71 21.99
C LEU A 25 39.90 12.93 22.70
N THR A 26 39.91 13.03 24.03
CA THR A 26 38.74 12.69 24.83
C THR A 26 37.66 13.76 24.59
N GLY A 27 36.92 13.63 23.49
CA GLY A 27 35.68 14.34 23.28
C GLY A 27 34.63 13.79 24.24
N CYS A 28 34.37 14.49 25.34
CA CYS A 28 33.20 14.25 26.17
C CYS A 28 31.95 14.54 25.33
N LEU A 29 31.37 13.49 24.72
CA LEU A 29 30.00 13.53 24.24
C LEU A 29 29.09 13.59 25.46
N LYS A 30 28.67 14.79 25.84
CA LYS A 30 27.58 14.96 26.78
C LYS A 30 26.32 14.34 26.15
N PRO A 31 25.63 13.39 26.83
CA PRO A 31 24.35 12.91 26.31
C PRO A 31 23.41 14.11 26.20
N PHE A 32 22.81 14.26 25.01
CA PHE A 32 21.77 15.26 24.77
C PHE A 32 20.50 14.74 25.46
N GLU A 33 20.24 15.24 26.65
CA GLU A 33 18.96 14.98 27.33
C GLU A 33 17.89 15.84 26.67
N VAL A 34 17.04 15.22 25.83
CA VAL A 34 15.81 15.84 25.33
C VAL A 34 14.80 15.82 26.49
N ASN A 35 14.77 16.91 27.23
CA ASN A 35 13.74 17.11 28.26
C ASN A 35 12.44 17.50 27.52
N VAL A 36 11.63 16.50 27.14
CA VAL A 36 10.29 16.73 26.60
C VAL A 36 9.38 17.08 27.77
N ASN A 37 9.44 18.32 28.18
CA ASN A 37 8.51 18.85 29.17
C ASN A 37 7.17 19.11 28.44
N THR A 38 6.28 18.12 28.42
CA THR A 38 4.91 18.29 27.93
C THR A 38 4.09 18.89 29.07
N PRO A 39 3.75 20.18 29.04
CA PRO A 39 3.13 20.87 30.15
C PRO A 39 1.69 20.41 30.48
N GLU A 40 1.07 19.67 29.57
CA GLU A 40 -0.28 19.11 29.78
C GLU A 40 -0.41 17.69 29.19
N PRO A 41 -1.10 16.77 29.91
CA PRO A 41 -1.41 15.47 29.32
C PRO A 41 -2.35 15.64 28.10
N ILE A 42 -2.00 15.02 27.00
CA ILE A 42 -2.86 14.98 25.81
C ILE A 42 -4.13 14.19 26.19
N LYS A 43 -5.25 14.89 26.32
CA LYS A 43 -6.56 14.26 26.51
C LYS A 43 -7.03 13.79 25.13
N VAL A 44 -7.00 12.48 24.91
CA VAL A 44 -7.60 11.86 23.73
C VAL A 44 -9.01 11.44 24.14
N ASP A 45 -10.01 12.20 23.75
CA ASP A 45 -11.42 11.81 23.86
C ASP A 45 -11.73 10.82 22.73
N LEU A 46 -11.71 9.54 23.06
CA LEU A 46 -12.16 8.47 22.18
C LEU A 46 -13.66 8.28 22.39
N SER A 47 -14.48 8.88 21.54
CA SER A 47 -15.90 8.52 21.44
C SER A 47 -16.03 7.31 20.52
N VAL A 48 -16.32 6.14 21.10
CA VAL A 48 -16.64 4.93 20.36
C VAL A 48 -18.16 4.81 20.30
N ASP A 49 -18.76 5.14 19.15
CA ASP A 49 -20.17 4.87 18.90
C ASP A 49 -20.34 3.37 18.61
N VAL A 50 -20.81 2.62 19.61
CA VAL A 50 -21.16 1.21 19.45
C VAL A 50 -22.64 1.11 19.08
N ASN A 51 -22.93 0.97 17.79
CA ASN A 51 -24.27 0.65 17.33
C ASN A 51 -24.55 -0.85 17.53
N VAL A 52 -25.30 -1.17 18.60
CA VAL A 52 -25.76 -2.53 18.85
C VAL A 52 -27.12 -2.71 18.19
N TYR A 53 -27.14 -3.38 17.04
CA TYR A 53 -28.38 -3.80 16.39
C TYR A 53 -28.87 -5.11 17.00
N GLN A 54 -30.04 -5.10 17.66
CA GLN A 54 -30.72 -6.31 18.11
C GLN A 54 -31.65 -6.84 17.01
N TYR A 55 -31.29 -7.95 16.39
CA TYR A 55 -32.12 -8.65 15.42
C TYR A 55 -32.94 -9.78 16.07
N SER A 56 -34.19 -9.95 15.66
CA SER A 56 -35.07 -11.02 16.12
C SER A 56 -34.76 -12.38 15.48
N GLY A 57 -34.85 -13.42 16.26
CA GLY A 57 -34.30 -14.77 16.17
C GLY A 57 -34.35 -15.63 14.90
N ALA A 58 -35.09 -15.30 13.84
CA ALA A 58 -35.15 -16.13 12.62
C ALA A 58 -34.17 -15.66 11.51
N GLU A 59 -33.80 -14.39 11.51
CA GLU A 59 -32.81 -13.81 10.57
C GLU A 59 -31.37 -13.94 11.08
N LYS A 60 -31.20 -14.25 12.37
CA LYS A 60 -29.93 -14.26 13.08
C LYS A 60 -28.86 -15.15 12.45
N LYS A 61 -29.22 -16.34 11.96
CA LYS A 61 -28.25 -17.31 11.46
C LYS A 61 -27.65 -16.89 10.10
N LYS A 62 -28.46 -16.28 9.23
CA LYS A 62 -28.02 -15.79 7.93
C LYS A 62 -27.18 -14.52 8.08
N THR A 63 -27.53 -13.66 9.04
CA THR A 63 -26.84 -12.41 9.33
C THR A 63 -25.51 -12.64 10.05
N GLU A 64 -25.43 -13.63 10.95
CA GLU A 64 -24.17 -14.00 11.62
C GLU A 64 -23.13 -14.56 10.65
N ASP A 65 -23.56 -15.42 9.71
CA ASP A 65 -22.69 -15.99 8.68
C ASP A 65 -22.17 -14.89 7.74
N THR A 66 -23.05 -14.03 7.25
CA THR A 66 -22.68 -12.88 6.39
C THR A 66 -21.75 -11.90 7.11
N SER A 67 -21.95 -11.67 8.42
CA SER A 67 -21.08 -10.79 9.22
C SER A 67 -19.71 -11.40 9.50
N ALA A 68 -19.60 -12.73 9.54
CA ALA A 68 -18.33 -13.43 9.66
C ALA A 68 -17.53 -13.33 8.36
N ASP A 69 -18.15 -13.64 7.22
CA ASP A 69 -17.53 -13.52 5.90
C ASP A 69 -17.04 -12.10 5.61
N PHE A 70 -17.82 -11.09 6.00
CA PHE A 70 -17.47 -9.69 5.88
C PHE A 70 -16.21 -9.33 6.69
N ARG A 71 -16.15 -9.74 7.96
CA ARG A 71 -14.97 -9.50 8.82
C ARG A 71 -13.73 -10.19 8.28
N GLU A 72 -13.86 -11.43 7.84
CA GLU A 72 -12.77 -12.17 7.23
C GLU A 72 -12.28 -11.49 5.94
N ALA A 73 -13.18 -11.01 5.09
CA ALA A 73 -12.82 -10.27 3.89
C ALA A 73 -12.07 -8.97 4.22
N MET A 74 -12.53 -8.22 5.23
CA MET A 74 -11.84 -7.04 5.72
C MET A 74 -10.42 -7.35 6.20
N ASP A 75 -10.26 -8.43 6.97
CA ASP A 75 -8.96 -8.83 7.50
C ASP A 75 -8.03 -9.30 6.36
N ARG A 76 -8.53 -10.09 5.40
CA ARG A 76 -7.76 -10.50 4.23
C ARG A 76 -7.30 -9.30 3.39
N THR A 77 -8.19 -8.34 3.12
CA THR A 77 -7.87 -7.12 2.39
C THR A 77 -6.82 -6.29 3.12
N ARG A 78 -6.96 -6.14 4.44
CA ARG A 78 -5.97 -5.43 5.28
C ARG A 78 -4.60 -6.11 5.22
N ASN A 79 -4.56 -7.42 5.36
CA ASN A 79 -3.31 -8.17 5.34
C ASN A 79 -2.62 -8.12 3.97
N ARG A 80 -3.40 -8.03 2.88
CA ARG A 80 -2.91 -7.96 1.49
C ARG A 80 -2.54 -6.54 1.05
N MET A 81 -2.86 -5.52 1.84
CA MET A 81 -2.69 -4.10 1.45
C MET A 81 -1.26 -3.76 1.02
N GLY A 82 -0.24 -4.27 1.73
CA GLY A 82 1.17 -4.03 1.39
C GLY A 82 1.56 -4.66 0.05
N GLU A 83 1.11 -5.88 -0.18
CA GLU A 83 1.32 -6.64 -1.42
C GLU A 83 0.66 -5.92 -2.62
N ILE A 84 -0.59 -5.52 -2.49
CA ILE A 84 -1.29 -4.75 -3.53
C ILE A 84 -0.58 -3.43 -3.81
N GLN A 85 -0.10 -2.73 -2.76
CA GLN A 85 0.64 -1.49 -2.94
C GLN A 85 1.94 -1.71 -3.73
N GLU A 86 2.64 -2.82 -3.49
CA GLU A 86 3.84 -3.18 -4.26
C GLU A 86 3.51 -3.45 -5.73
N LEU A 87 2.45 -4.20 -6.02
CA LEU A 87 1.99 -4.43 -7.40
C LEU A 87 1.64 -3.12 -8.13
N LYS A 88 1.02 -2.16 -7.43
CA LYS A 88 0.71 -0.83 -7.97
C LYS A 88 1.98 -0.01 -8.21
N ASN A 89 2.92 0.00 -7.28
CA ASN A 89 4.20 0.70 -7.41
C ASN A 89 5.01 0.16 -8.61
N ASN A 90 4.95 -1.15 -8.84
CA ASN A 90 5.57 -1.83 -9.98
C ASN A 90 4.77 -1.67 -11.28
N ARG A 91 3.63 -0.95 -11.24
CA ARG A 91 2.76 -0.66 -12.39
C ARG A 91 2.17 -1.91 -13.06
N LEU A 92 2.07 -2.99 -12.30
CA LEU A 92 1.51 -4.25 -12.77
C LEU A 92 -0.03 -4.19 -12.77
N VAL A 93 -0.60 -3.45 -11.82
CA VAL A 93 -2.04 -3.32 -11.62
C VAL A 93 -2.47 -1.85 -11.51
N GLY A 94 -3.75 -1.58 -11.70
CA GLY A 94 -4.37 -0.26 -11.55
C GLY A 94 -5.78 -0.37 -10.98
N GLU A 95 -6.30 0.74 -10.45
CA GLU A 95 -7.67 0.85 -9.94
C GLU A 95 -8.64 1.14 -11.09
N ASP A 96 -9.60 0.24 -11.32
CA ASP A 96 -10.60 0.38 -12.37
C ASP A 96 -11.87 1.11 -11.91
N ARG A 97 -12.74 1.43 -12.86
CA ARG A 97 -14.04 2.10 -12.62
C ARG A 97 -15.07 1.28 -11.85
N GLY A 98 -14.83 -0.01 -11.67
CA GLY A 98 -15.66 -0.88 -10.84
C GLY A 98 -15.25 -0.88 -9.37
N GLY A 99 -14.21 -0.12 -8.98
CA GLY A 99 -13.60 -0.16 -7.65
C GLY A 99 -12.75 -1.42 -7.43
N LEU A 100 -12.35 -2.08 -8.50
CA LEU A 100 -11.57 -3.30 -8.51
C LEU A 100 -10.15 -3.04 -9.02
N LEU A 101 -9.30 -4.05 -8.99
CA LEU A 101 -7.98 -4.03 -9.60
C LEU A 101 -8.02 -4.65 -10.99
N SER A 102 -7.37 -3.99 -11.95
CA SER A 102 -7.11 -4.54 -13.29
C SER A 102 -5.62 -4.72 -13.52
N ILE A 103 -5.23 -5.87 -14.07
CA ILE A 103 -3.84 -6.12 -14.47
C ILE A 103 -3.53 -5.28 -15.70
N ARG A 104 -2.50 -4.43 -15.59
CA ARG A 104 -2.05 -3.52 -16.66
C ARG A 104 -0.84 -4.05 -17.40
N ASN A 105 0.00 -4.78 -16.68
CA ASN A 105 1.20 -5.41 -17.24
C ASN A 105 1.42 -6.74 -16.53
N ARG A 106 1.04 -7.84 -17.16
CA ARG A 106 1.24 -9.17 -16.59
C ARG A 106 2.65 -9.65 -16.88
N PRO A 107 3.48 -9.91 -15.86
CA PRO A 107 4.78 -10.55 -16.03
C PRO A 107 4.66 -11.95 -16.62
N ALA A 108 5.74 -12.45 -17.21
CA ALA A 108 5.79 -13.83 -17.67
C ALA A 108 6.05 -14.83 -16.52
N GLY A 109 5.64 -16.08 -16.72
CA GLY A 109 5.91 -17.20 -15.81
C GLY A 109 5.20 -17.08 -14.46
N GLU A 110 5.75 -17.76 -13.47
CA GLU A 110 5.18 -17.92 -12.12
C GLU A 110 4.84 -16.59 -11.44
N TYR A 111 5.62 -15.55 -11.68
CA TYR A 111 5.31 -14.25 -11.12
C TYR A 111 4.04 -13.64 -11.73
N GLY A 112 3.77 -13.89 -13.01
CA GLY A 112 2.50 -13.49 -13.63
C GLY A 112 1.31 -14.23 -13.03
N ASP A 113 1.45 -15.51 -12.75
CA ASP A 113 0.41 -16.34 -12.13
C ASP A 113 0.14 -15.88 -10.68
N TYR A 114 1.18 -15.53 -9.95
CA TYR A 114 1.08 -14.92 -8.63
C TYR A 114 0.30 -13.59 -8.66
N VAL A 115 0.64 -12.68 -9.59
CA VAL A 115 -0.07 -11.40 -9.74
C VAL A 115 -1.55 -11.64 -10.03
N GLU A 116 -1.87 -12.56 -10.93
CA GLU A 116 -3.24 -12.89 -11.30
C GLU A 116 -4.03 -13.42 -10.10
N THR A 117 -3.47 -14.41 -9.40
CA THR A 117 -4.09 -15.00 -8.20
C THR A 117 -4.33 -13.96 -7.09
N THR A 118 -3.35 -13.08 -6.88
CA THR A 118 -3.43 -12.00 -5.87
C THR A 118 -4.53 -11.00 -6.22
N VAL A 119 -4.59 -10.56 -7.49
CA VAL A 119 -5.63 -9.63 -7.98
C VAL A 119 -7.02 -10.25 -7.88
N GLU A 120 -7.18 -11.51 -8.29
CA GLU A 120 -8.45 -12.21 -8.18
C GLU A 120 -8.93 -12.35 -6.73
N ALA A 121 -8.02 -12.68 -5.81
CA ALA A 121 -8.34 -12.79 -4.39
C ALA A 121 -8.77 -11.43 -3.82
N GLU A 122 -8.05 -10.37 -4.13
CA GLU A 122 -8.40 -9.01 -3.73
C GLU A 122 -9.76 -8.58 -4.29
N ASN A 123 -10.02 -8.83 -5.56
CA ASN A 123 -11.26 -8.44 -6.21
C ASN A 123 -12.48 -9.18 -5.65
N ARG A 124 -12.34 -10.48 -5.32
CA ARG A 124 -13.41 -11.23 -4.63
C ARG A 124 -13.78 -10.61 -3.29
N ASP A 125 -12.76 -10.27 -2.50
CA ASP A 125 -12.98 -9.64 -1.20
C ASP A 125 -13.61 -8.25 -1.35
N ARG A 126 -13.11 -7.42 -2.28
CA ARG A 126 -13.68 -6.09 -2.56
C ARG A 126 -15.13 -6.16 -3.01
N GLU A 127 -15.48 -7.11 -3.89
CA GLU A 127 -16.88 -7.30 -4.31
C GLU A 127 -17.79 -7.71 -3.16
N LEU A 128 -17.31 -8.58 -2.27
CA LEU A 128 -18.07 -8.98 -1.09
C LEU A 128 -18.33 -7.77 -0.19
N LEU A 129 -17.30 -6.98 0.07
CA LEU A 129 -17.40 -5.76 0.90
C LEU A 129 -18.37 -4.74 0.28
N MET A 130 -18.28 -4.47 -1.02
CA MET A 130 -19.18 -3.55 -1.72
C MET A 130 -20.64 -4.03 -1.74
N LYS A 131 -20.88 -5.34 -1.87
CA LYS A 131 -22.22 -5.93 -1.80
C LYS A 131 -22.82 -5.78 -0.41
N GLN A 132 -22.03 -5.97 0.63
CA GLN A 132 -22.47 -5.79 2.01
C GLN A 132 -22.79 -4.32 2.29
N GLU A 133 -21.92 -3.40 1.91
CA GLU A 133 -22.12 -1.95 2.02
C GLU A 133 -23.42 -1.53 1.30
N ALA A 134 -23.64 -2.01 0.08
CA ALA A 134 -24.86 -1.76 -0.68
C ALA A 134 -26.13 -2.23 0.04
N ALA A 135 -26.07 -3.39 0.69
CA ALA A 135 -27.18 -3.97 1.43
C ALA A 135 -27.45 -3.22 2.76
N GLU A 136 -26.39 -2.77 3.45
CA GLU A 136 -26.50 -2.03 4.71
C GLU A 136 -27.03 -0.60 4.49
N GLU A 137 -26.63 0.05 3.39
CA GLU A 137 -27.02 1.42 3.07
C GLU A 137 -28.29 1.51 2.23
N ASP A 138 -28.93 0.38 1.89
CA ASP A 138 -30.06 0.31 0.93
C ASP A 138 -29.76 1.09 -0.37
N THR A 139 -28.53 0.97 -0.84
CA THR A 139 -28.01 1.70 -1.99
C THR A 139 -27.69 0.75 -3.13
N PRO A 140 -28.00 1.11 -4.40
CA PRO A 140 -27.64 0.27 -5.54
C PRO A 140 -26.13 0.01 -5.62
N LEU A 141 -25.73 -1.25 -5.86
CA LEU A 141 -24.34 -1.67 -5.91
C LEU A 141 -23.48 -0.83 -6.89
N ASP A 142 -24.07 -0.39 -7.99
CA ASP A 142 -23.34 0.43 -8.97
C ASP A 142 -22.95 1.82 -8.41
N LYS A 143 -23.75 2.37 -7.50
CA LYS A 143 -23.38 3.60 -6.78
C LYS A 143 -22.22 3.35 -5.81
N ILE A 144 -22.29 2.27 -5.05
CA ILE A 144 -21.18 1.88 -4.16
C ILE A 144 -19.89 1.68 -4.97
N ARG A 145 -19.94 0.98 -6.10
CA ARG A 145 -18.80 0.81 -7.00
C ARG A 145 -18.21 2.15 -7.47
N GLU A 146 -19.07 3.08 -7.87
CA GLU A 146 -18.65 4.42 -8.28
C GLU A 146 -17.98 5.21 -7.14
N GLU A 147 -18.53 5.14 -5.93
CA GLU A 147 -17.95 5.77 -4.73
C GLU A 147 -16.61 5.17 -4.37
N GLN A 148 -16.51 3.83 -4.36
CA GLN A 148 -15.27 3.11 -4.12
C GLN A 148 -14.21 3.42 -5.19
N TRP A 149 -14.59 3.47 -6.47
CA TRP A 149 -13.71 3.90 -7.55
C TRP A 149 -13.14 5.30 -7.30
N LYS A 150 -13.99 6.30 -7.05
CA LYS A 150 -13.57 7.67 -6.74
C LYS A 150 -12.69 7.74 -5.50
N HIS A 151 -13.02 6.95 -4.47
CA HIS A 151 -12.22 6.87 -3.26
C HIS A 151 -10.82 6.32 -3.54
N ARG A 152 -10.71 5.21 -4.28
CA ARG A 152 -9.44 4.58 -4.63
C ARG A 152 -8.59 5.45 -5.54
N GLN A 153 -9.20 6.14 -6.52
CA GLN A 153 -8.49 7.13 -7.32
C GLN A 153 -7.84 8.23 -6.46
N ARG A 154 -8.58 8.77 -5.48
CA ARG A 154 -8.03 9.78 -4.55
C ARG A 154 -6.88 9.24 -3.73
N LYS A 155 -6.96 7.99 -3.29
CA LYS A 155 -5.95 7.32 -2.45
C LYS A 155 -4.73 6.82 -3.23
N SER A 156 -4.83 6.64 -4.53
CA SER A 156 -3.69 6.21 -5.36
C SER A 156 -2.55 7.23 -5.31
N PHE A 157 -1.31 6.74 -5.38
CA PHE A 157 -0.12 7.59 -5.39
C PHE A 157 0.24 8.04 -6.83
N PRO A 158 1.03 9.13 -6.96
CA PRO A 158 1.54 9.54 -8.26
C PRO A 158 2.29 8.42 -8.99
N GLY A 159 1.99 8.25 -10.26
CA GLY A 159 2.60 7.20 -11.11
C GLY A 159 1.84 5.87 -11.13
N GLU A 160 0.87 5.65 -10.25
CA GLU A 160 -0.01 4.48 -10.29
C GLU A 160 -1.03 4.56 -11.42
N TRP A 161 -1.44 3.40 -11.93
CA TRP A 161 -2.50 3.31 -12.94
C TRP A 161 -3.87 3.51 -12.30
N ILE A 162 -4.66 4.41 -12.88
CA ILE A 162 -6.06 4.65 -12.55
C ILE A 162 -6.89 4.76 -13.82
N GLU A 163 -8.10 4.23 -13.81
CA GLU A 163 -9.08 4.44 -14.87
C GLU A 163 -9.89 5.69 -14.55
N VAL A 164 -9.94 6.62 -15.48
CA VAL A 164 -10.66 7.91 -15.31
C VAL A 164 -11.68 8.10 -16.40
N LEU A 165 -12.73 8.86 -16.09
CA LEU A 165 -13.71 9.32 -17.06
C LEU A 165 -13.06 10.38 -17.96
N GLU A 166 -13.24 10.27 -19.26
CA GLU A 166 -12.78 11.26 -20.23
C GLU A 166 -13.64 12.54 -20.20
N GLU A 167 -13.16 13.59 -20.86
CA GLU A 167 -13.87 14.87 -20.93
C GLU A 167 -15.24 14.78 -21.63
N ASP A 168 -15.45 13.77 -22.46
CA ASP A 168 -16.72 13.50 -23.12
C ASP A 168 -17.83 13.02 -22.14
N GLY A 169 -17.48 12.71 -20.90
CA GLY A 169 -18.35 12.23 -19.86
C GLY A 169 -18.95 10.84 -20.11
N ARG A 170 -18.42 10.08 -21.06
CA ARG A 170 -18.93 8.75 -21.48
C ARG A 170 -17.85 7.69 -21.58
N SER A 171 -16.70 8.06 -22.12
CA SER A 171 -15.56 7.16 -22.34
C SER A 171 -14.65 7.10 -21.12
N PHE A 172 -13.93 6.00 -20.98
CA PHE A 172 -12.98 5.82 -19.89
C PHE A 172 -11.59 5.53 -20.45
N GLN A 173 -10.57 6.06 -19.80
CA GLN A 173 -9.19 5.83 -20.17
C GLN A 173 -8.31 5.50 -18.97
N TRP A 174 -7.26 4.76 -19.24
CA TRP A 174 -6.23 4.48 -18.26
C TRP A 174 -5.13 5.53 -18.30
N ILE A 175 -4.90 6.18 -17.18
CA ILE A 175 -3.80 7.13 -17.03
C ILE A 175 -2.93 6.76 -15.84
N ARG A 176 -1.72 7.29 -15.83
CA ARG A 176 -0.90 7.30 -14.60
C ARG A 176 -1.25 8.56 -13.82
N LYS A 177 -1.62 8.36 -12.54
CA LYS A 177 -1.97 9.48 -11.67
C LYS A 177 -0.82 10.49 -11.61
N GLN A 178 -1.11 11.73 -11.86
CA GLN A 178 -0.14 12.82 -11.74
C GLN A 178 0.01 13.22 -10.27
N GLY A 179 1.22 13.65 -9.89
CA GLY A 179 1.43 14.31 -8.60
C GLY A 179 0.67 15.63 -8.56
N ALA A 180 0.29 16.08 -7.38
CA ALA A 180 -0.13 17.47 -7.23
C ALA A 180 1.00 18.35 -7.77
N ALA A 181 0.66 19.31 -8.66
CA ALA A 181 1.61 20.31 -9.08
C ALA A 181 2.17 20.97 -7.81
N ALA A 182 3.50 21.04 -7.71
CA ALA A 182 4.09 21.82 -6.64
C ALA A 182 3.48 23.23 -6.74
N PRO A 183 3.03 23.85 -5.61
CA PRO A 183 2.62 25.23 -5.66
C PRO A 183 3.78 26.01 -6.29
N ASP A 184 3.48 26.72 -7.37
CA ASP A 184 4.45 27.54 -8.06
C ASP A 184 5.23 28.32 -7.01
N ALA A 185 6.55 28.06 -6.95
CA ALA A 185 7.44 28.92 -6.18
C ALA A 185 7.29 30.31 -6.81
N ALA A 186 6.58 31.19 -6.12
CA ALA A 186 6.42 32.57 -6.52
C ALA A 186 7.83 33.19 -6.69
N PRO A 187 8.05 34.03 -7.72
CA PRO A 187 9.35 34.64 -8.02
C PRO A 187 9.83 35.55 -6.93
#